data_269034ab574f1620ffb06e6a4c79e17f
#
_entry.id   269034ab574f1620ffb06e6a4c79e17f
#
_cell.length_a   1.000
_cell.length_b   1.000
_cell.length_c   1.000
_cell.angle_alpha   90.00
_cell.angle_beta   90.00
_cell.angle_gamma   90.00
#
_symmetry.space_group_name_H-M   'P 1'
#
loop_
_entity.id
_entity.type
_entity.pdbx_description
1 polymer ?
#
loop_
_entity_poly.entity_id
_entity_poly.type
_entity_poly.pdbx_seq_one_letter_code
_entity_poly.pdbx_strand_id
1 'polypeptide(L)'
;MNRRTFVQSLGTAGVLGSASVLASPASALANTLSNKPNKRLFPPTLPPALKAGMKVGIPAPASGVAKEDFEKKVKGFATALEGIGLVPVIAKSVVAGTSYLAAPDEVRAQEFMEFVKNPDIGAIICIRGGYGVMRILPMIDFSAIQQNPKLISGFSDHTALVNTIYDRCNLVTFHGPMAAAEFDDFTQQWFLPLVYPEHRKQSRFETLTYSDPAKLTVITPGKARGRILGGNLTMITALMGTPYDINTTGAILFLEDVGEQAYKIDRMLTQMWLAGKLQACAGIVLGQFTEAKDTQYATTVEETLRSRLAPLNIPVVGNFPLGHVKEKFTMPIGVLAELDADNKKFSILEAAVRY
;
A
#
# COMPACT_ATOMS: atom_id res chain seq x y z
N MET A 1 17.04 35.33 -41.49
CA MET A 1 16.18 36.20 -40.68
C MET A 1 16.62 36.14 -39.24
N ASN A 2 17.06 37.27 -38.72
CA ASN A 2 17.84 37.36 -37.46
C ASN A 2 16.93 37.51 -36.23
N ARG A 3 17.26 36.83 -35.14
CA ARG A 3 16.53 36.75 -33.87
C ARG A 3 16.45 38.06 -33.03
N ARG A 4 16.67 39.23 -33.62
CA ARG A 4 16.78 40.50 -32.88
C ARG A 4 15.62 41.49 -33.06
N THR A 5 14.53 41.14 -33.74
CA THR A 5 13.48 42.13 -34.11
C THR A 5 12.12 41.87 -33.39
N PHE A 6 12.09 41.13 -32.28
CA PHE A 6 10.82 40.82 -31.58
C PHE A 6 10.69 41.47 -30.19
N VAL A 7 11.55 42.41 -29.82
CA VAL A 7 11.54 42.98 -28.44
C VAL A 7 11.30 44.50 -28.42
N GLN A 8 10.74 45.09 -29.47
CA GLN A 8 10.42 46.54 -29.44
C GLN A 8 9.00 46.83 -29.93
N SER A 9 7.98 46.46 -29.15
CA SER A 9 6.67 47.14 -29.19
C SER A 9 5.81 46.74 -27.99
N LEU A 10 6.02 47.38 -26.86
CA LEU A 10 5.01 47.59 -25.82
C LEU A 10 5.40 48.85 -25.03
N GLY A 11 4.94 49.97 -25.53
CA GLY A 11 4.96 51.26 -24.83
C GLY A 11 3.70 51.42 -23.99
N THR A 12 3.93 51.78 -22.77
CA THR A 12 3.15 52.64 -21.84
C THR A 12 1.63 52.78 -21.99
N ALA A 13 0.90 52.31 -20.97
CA ALA A 13 -0.32 52.90 -20.45
C ALA A 13 -0.59 52.52 -18.98
N GLY A 14 -0.61 53.57 -18.13
CA GLY A 14 -1.49 53.84 -17.01
C GLY A 14 -1.65 52.87 -15.85
N VAL A 15 -1.09 53.25 -14.72
CA VAL A 15 -1.37 52.78 -13.35
C VAL A 15 -2.77 53.19 -12.91
N LEU A 16 -3.58 52.23 -12.42
CA LEU A 16 -4.55 52.41 -11.32
C LEU A 16 -4.74 51.05 -10.62
N GLY A 17 -4.57 51.07 -9.31
CA GLY A 17 -4.48 49.86 -8.48
C GLY A 17 -5.80 49.20 -8.17
N SER A 18 -5.71 47.91 -8.05
CA SER A 18 -6.52 47.07 -7.16
C SER A 18 -5.69 45.84 -6.82
N ALA A 19 -5.46 45.64 -5.53
CA ALA A 19 -4.74 44.49 -5.01
C ALA A 19 -5.62 43.24 -5.18
N SER A 20 -5.50 42.58 -6.31
CA SER A 20 -6.00 41.21 -6.47
C SER A 20 -4.94 40.24 -5.93
N VAL A 21 -5.28 39.56 -4.84
CA VAL A 21 -4.51 38.42 -4.32
C VAL A 21 -4.37 37.42 -5.47
N LEU A 22 -3.17 37.34 -6.03
CA LEU A 22 -2.82 36.32 -7.01
C LEU A 22 -2.87 34.95 -6.32
N ALA A 23 -3.96 34.25 -6.47
CA ALA A 23 -4.03 32.82 -6.15
C ALA A 23 -2.89 32.11 -6.90
N SER A 24 -2.05 31.40 -6.18
CA SER A 24 -0.93 30.64 -6.71
C SER A 24 -1.40 29.70 -7.84
N PRO A 25 -0.69 29.62 -8.99
CA PRO A 25 -1.08 28.72 -10.09
C PRO A 25 -1.13 27.24 -9.70
N ALA A 26 -0.58 26.86 -8.56
CA ALA A 26 -0.67 25.52 -8.01
C ALA A 26 -2.10 25.10 -7.62
N SER A 27 -2.97 26.04 -7.22
CA SER A 27 -4.36 25.73 -6.85
C SER A 27 -5.30 25.51 -8.05
N ALA A 28 -4.96 26.08 -9.22
CA ALA A 28 -5.75 25.92 -10.44
C ALA A 28 -5.44 24.57 -11.14
N LEU A 29 -4.20 24.07 -11.07
CA LEU A 29 -3.83 22.77 -11.65
C LEU A 29 -4.39 21.58 -10.85
N ALA A 30 -4.53 21.71 -9.52
CA ALA A 30 -5.07 20.64 -8.67
C ALA A 30 -6.55 20.29 -9.00
N ASN A 31 -7.31 21.23 -9.52
CA ASN A 31 -8.75 21.03 -9.85
C ASN A 31 -8.99 20.36 -11.21
N THR A 32 -8.02 20.26 -12.10
CA THR A 32 -8.23 19.70 -13.44
C THR A 32 -7.84 18.23 -13.59
N LEU A 33 -7.08 17.66 -12.65
CA LEU A 33 -6.57 16.27 -12.75
C LEU A 33 -7.36 15.23 -11.93
N SER A 34 -8.36 15.63 -11.15
CA SER A 34 -9.09 14.73 -10.25
C SER A 34 -10.59 14.56 -10.60
N ASN A 35 -10.90 14.23 -11.84
CA ASN A 35 -12.30 13.95 -12.24
C ASN A 35 -12.64 12.44 -12.31
N LYS A 36 -11.97 11.58 -11.52
CA LYS A 36 -12.54 10.26 -11.23
C LYS A 36 -13.57 10.44 -10.11
N PRO A 37 -14.86 10.05 -10.33
CA PRO A 37 -15.85 10.14 -9.27
C PRO A 37 -15.33 9.39 -8.03
N ASN A 38 -15.44 10.03 -6.88
CA ASN A 38 -15.04 9.44 -5.61
C ASN A 38 -15.93 8.23 -5.30
N LYS A 39 -15.58 7.05 -5.79
CA LYS A 39 -16.30 5.78 -5.55
C LYS A 39 -16.36 5.38 -4.07
N ARG A 40 -15.70 6.14 -3.18
CA ARG A 40 -15.62 5.88 -1.73
C ARG A 40 -16.83 6.35 -0.93
N LEU A 41 -17.92 6.75 -1.59
CA LEU A 41 -19.18 7.11 -0.90
C LEU A 41 -19.88 5.89 -0.27
N PHE A 42 -19.52 4.68 -0.67
CA PHE A 42 -20.07 3.44 -0.12
C PHE A 42 -19.06 2.73 0.78
N PRO A 43 -19.51 2.08 1.87
CA PRO A 43 -18.64 1.24 2.67
C PRO A 43 -18.02 0.15 1.78
N PRO A 44 -16.75 -0.25 2.03
CA PRO A 44 -16.10 -1.28 1.25
C PRO A 44 -16.75 -2.65 1.49
N THR A 45 -16.66 -3.51 0.48
CA THR A 45 -16.97 -4.93 0.61
C THR A 45 -15.93 -5.57 1.53
N LEU A 46 -16.40 -6.25 2.58
CA LEU A 46 -15.53 -6.99 3.49
C LEU A 46 -15.38 -8.43 2.98
N PRO A 47 -14.16 -8.96 2.86
CA PRO A 47 -13.97 -10.38 2.59
C PRO A 47 -14.43 -11.22 3.77
N PRO A 48 -14.73 -12.53 3.58
CA PRO A 48 -15.02 -13.43 4.69
C PRO A 48 -13.86 -13.49 5.69
N ALA A 49 -14.18 -13.60 6.98
CA ALA A 49 -13.20 -13.89 8.02
C ALA A 49 -12.60 -15.29 7.85
N LEU A 50 -11.37 -15.48 8.32
CA LEU A 50 -10.79 -16.82 8.43
C LEU A 50 -11.57 -17.64 9.47
N LYS A 51 -11.65 -18.93 9.24
CA LYS A 51 -12.24 -19.91 10.17
C LYS A 51 -11.54 -21.26 10.06
N ALA A 52 -11.60 -22.07 11.09
CA ALA A 52 -11.02 -23.41 11.10
C ALA A 52 -11.49 -24.24 9.89
N GLY A 53 -10.57 -24.99 9.30
CA GLY A 53 -10.80 -25.79 8.09
C GLY A 53 -10.80 -25.01 6.77
N MET A 54 -10.68 -23.67 6.80
CA MET A 54 -10.65 -22.86 5.57
C MET A 54 -9.38 -23.11 4.77
N LYS A 55 -9.52 -23.35 3.46
CA LYS A 55 -8.40 -23.45 2.53
C LYS A 55 -7.86 -22.07 2.18
N VAL A 56 -6.52 -21.93 2.26
CA VAL A 56 -5.78 -20.71 1.94
C VAL A 56 -4.91 -20.96 0.71
N GLY A 57 -5.21 -20.29 -0.40
CA GLY A 57 -4.42 -20.35 -1.62
C GLY A 57 -3.13 -19.55 -1.48
N ILE A 58 -2.01 -20.12 -1.93
CA ILE A 58 -0.68 -19.48 -1.92
C ILE A 58 -0.15 -19.39 -3.35
N PRO A 59 -0.55 -18.36 -4.13
CA PRO A 59 -0.05 -18.12 -5.49
C PRO A 59 1.27 -17.35 -5.49
N ALA A 60 1.94 -17.36 -6.65
CA ALA A 60 3.14 -16.58 -6.92
C ALA A 60 2.91 -15.54 -8.06
N PRO A 61 2.11 -14.48 -7.85
CA PRO A 61 1.80 -13.52 -8.92
C PRO A 61 2.97 -12.59 -9.29
N ALA A 62 4.05 -12.58 -8.49
CA ALA A 62 5.29 -11.84 -8.72
C ALA A 62 6.47 -12.80 -8.98
N SER A 63 7.49 -12.77 -8.12
CA SER A 63 8.59 -13.71 -8.15
C SER A 63 8.23 -15.00 -7.40
N GLY A 64 8.80 -16.12 -7.82
CA GLY A 64 8.79 -17.36 -7.05
C GLY A 64 9.91 -17.39 -6.02
N VAL A 65 10.06 -18.51 -5.34
CA VAL A 65 11.13 -18.77 -4.37
C VAL A 65 12.10 -19.82 -4.88
N ALA A 66 13.35 -19.75 -4.45
CA ALA A 66 14.30 -20.83 -4.65
C ALA A 66 13.83 -22.09 -3.91
N LYS A 67 14.26 -23.27 -4.38
CA LYS A 67 13.88 -24.56 -3.77
C LYS A 67 14.22 -24.62 -2.28
N GLU A 68 15.35 -24.07 -1.89
CA GLU A 68 15.77 -24.02 -0.48
C GLU A 68 14.83 -23.14 0.37
N ASP A 69 14.47 -21.96 -0.12
CA ASP A 69 13.50 -21.08 0.56
C ASP A 69 12.09 -21.69 0.61
N PHE A 70 11.71 -22.46 -0.41
CA PHE A 70 10.46 -23.21 -0.40
C PHE A 70 10.42 -24.18 0.78
N GLU A 71 11.45 -25.02 0.93
CA GLU A 71 11.51 -26.01 2.00
C GLU A 71 11.55 -25.37 3.40
N LYS A 72 12.28 -24.28 3.56
CA LYS A 72 12.51 -23.64 4.86
C LYS A 72 11.41 -22.66 5.24
N LYS A 73 11.05 -21.75 4.33
CA LYS A 73 10.15 -20.62 4.64
C LYS A 73 8.70 -20.94 4.31
N VAL A 74 8.44 -21.42 3.08
CA VAL A 74 7.06 -21.64 2.63
C VAL A 74 6.40 -22.81 3.36
N LYS A 75 7.11 -23.90 3.55
CA LYS A 75 6.61 -25.03 4.35
C LYS A 75 6.45 -24.63 5.83
N GLY A 76 7.37 -23.83 6.36
CA GLY A 76 7.25 -23.30 7.73
C GLY A 76 6.00 -22.43 7.90
N PHE A 77 5.70 -21.55 6.93
CA PHE A 77 4.47 -20.77 6.92
C PHE A 77 3.22 -21.65 6.78
N ALA A 78 3.25 -22.65 5.89
CA ALA A 78 2.16 -23.60 5.73
C ALA A 78 1.87 -24.35 7.05
N THR A 79 2.90 -24.83 7.73
CA THR A 79 2.77 -25.46 9.06
C THR A 79 2.20 -24.50 10.11
N ALA A 80 2.59 -23.22 10.08
CA ALA A 80 2.00 -22.21 10.97
C ALA A 80 0.51 -22.00 10.70
N LEU A 81 0.08 -21.99 9.43
CA LEU A 81 -1.34 -21.95 9.07
C LEU A 81 -2.10 -23.19 9.55
N GLU A 82 -1.52 -24.39 9.38
CA GLU A 82 -2.10 -25.64 9.87
C GLU A 82 -2.24 -25.61 11.40
N GLY A 83 -1.24 -25.06 12.10
CA GLY A 83 -1.25 -24.91 13.56
C GLY A 83 -2.39 -24.04 14.09
N ILE A 84 -2.93 -23.14 13.27
CA ILE A 84 -4.12 -22.33 13.59
C ILE A 84 -5.39 -22.85 12.91
N GLY A 85 -5.38 -24.06 12.40
CA GLY A 85 -6.54 -24.77 11.84
C GLY A 85 -6.87 -24.42 10.39
N LEU A 86 -5.99 -23.76 9.64
CA LEU A 86 -6.17 -23.45 8.21
C LEU A 86 -5.53 -24.52 7.33
N VAL A 87 -5.97 -24.63 6.07
CA VAL A 87 -5.48 -25.63 5.12
C VAL A 87 -4.75 -24.93 3.96
N PRO A 88 -3.41 -24.91 3.91
CA PRO A 88 -2.67 -24.27 2.82
C PRO A 88 -2.78 -25.05 1.50
N VAL A 89 -2.98 -24.34 0.39
CA VAL A 89 -3.01 -24.86 -0.98
C VAL A 89 -2.02 -24.06 -1.82
N ILE A 90 -0.86 -24.66 -2.11
CA ILE A 90 0.26 -23.99 -2.75
C ILE A 90 0.15 -24.13 -4.28
N ALA A 91 0.31 -23.03 -5.03
CA ALA A 91 0.33 -23.04 -6.48
C ALA A 91 1.57 -23.75 -7.04
N LYS A 92 1.49 -24.25 -8.28
CA LYS A 92 2.57 -25.01 -8.92
C LYS A 92 3.79 -24.14 -9.27
N SER A 93 3.55 -22.86 -9.63
CA SER A 93 4.61 -21.93 -10.04
C SER A 93 5.40 -21.29 -8.87
N VAL A 94 5.13 -21.69 -7.63
CA VAL A 94 5.76 -21.11 -6.44
C VAL A 94 7.27 -21.27 -6.43
N VAL A 95 7.78 -22.44 -6.86
CA VAL A 95 9.22 -22.67 -6.98
C VAL A 95 9.69 -22.15 -8.33
N ALA A 96 10.38 -21.00 -8.32
CA ALA A 96 10.96 -20.42 -9.53
C ALA A 96 12.25 -21.16 -9.95
N GLY A 97 12.49 -21.18 -11.27
CA GLY A 97 13.80 -21.53 -11.82
C GLY A 97 14.82 -20.39 -11.66
N THR A 98 15.53 -20.05 -12.74
CA THR A 98 16.54 -18.98 -12.77
C THR A 98 15.98 -17.59 -13.11
N SER A 99 14.67 -17.47 -13.38
CA SER A 99 14.02 -16.21 -13.71
C SER A 99 13.71 -15.37 -12.47
N TYR A 100 13.68 -14.06 -12.64
CA TYR A 100 13.14 -13.15 -11.62
C TYR A 100 11.61 -13.21 -11.50
N LEU A 101 10.91 -13.83 -12.44
CA LEU A 101 9.47 -14.14 -12.40
C LEU A 101 9.25 -15.59 -11.95
N ALA A 102 8.16 -15.85 -11.26
CA ALA A 102 7.77 -17.20 -10.87
C ALA A 102 7.49 -18.10 -12.09
N ALA A 103 6.81 -17.53 -13.09
CA ALA A 103 6.42 -18.18 -14.34
C ALA A 103 6.11 -17.10 -15.40
N PRO A 104 5.77 -17.48 -16.66
CA PRO A 104 5.19 -16.55 -17.64
C PRO A 104 3.96 -15.81 -17.10
N ASP A 105 3.69 -14.62 -17.62
CA ASP A 105 2.64 -13.72 -17.13
C ASP A 105 1.26 -14.41 -17.13
N GLU A 106 0.95 -15.14 -18.19
CA GLU A 106 -0.32 -15.86 -18.36
C GLU A 106 -0.51 -16.93 -17.26
N VAL A 107 0.55 -17.67 -16.95
CA VAL A 107 0.51 -18.73 -15.91
C VAL A 107 0.28 -18.11 -14.54
N ARG A 108 1.01 -17.02 -14.21
CA ARG A 108 0.88 -16.33 -12.89
C ARG A 108 -0.51 -15.73 -12.72
N ALA A 109 -1.03 -15.07 -13.76
CA ALA A 109 -2.39 -14.53 -13.76
C ALA A 109 -3.43 -15.64 -13.65
N GLN A 110 -3.30 -16.71 -14.42
CA GLN A 110 -4.22 -17.84 -14.40
C GLN A 110 -4.26 -18.52 -13.02
N GLU A 111 -3.12 -18.87 -12.43
CA GLU A 111 -3.08 -19.51 -11.10
C GLU A 111 -3.69 -18.62 -10.01
N PHE A 112 -3.43 -17.30 -10.04
CA PHE A 112 -4.09 -16.37 -9.13
C PHE A 112 -5.61 -16.37 -9.32
N MET A 113 -6.08 -16.31 -10.57
CA MET A 113 -7.51 -16.29 -10.88
C MET A 113 -8.20 -17.66 -10.62
N GLU A 114 -7.48 -18.77 -10.72
CA GLU A 114 -7.98 -20.09 -10.29
C GLU A 114 -8.31 -20.09 -8.80
N PHE A 115 -7.43 -19.54 -7.94
CA PHE A 115 -7.72 -19.39 -6.52
C PHE A 115 -8.88 -18.43 -6.25
N VAL A 116 -8.99 -17.35 -7.00
CA VAL A 116 -10.12 -16.40 -6.89
C VAL A 116 -11.45 -17.11 -7.19
N LYS A 117 -11.52 -17.87 -8.30
CA LYS A 117 -12.75 -18.51 -8.79
C LYS A 117 -13.10 -19.80 -8.04
N ASN A 118 -12.14 -20.44 -7.38
CA ASN A 118 -12.37 -21.69 -6.67
C ASN A 118 -13.20 -21.43 -5.39
N PRO A 119 -14.43 -21.98 -5.28
CA PRO A 119 -15.28 -21.77 -4.09
C PRO A 119 -14.72 -22.40 -2.81
N ASP A 120 -13.85 -23.39 -2.92
CA ASP A 120 -13.21 -24.04 -1.78
C ASP A 120 -12.13 -23.18 -1.13
N ILE A 121 -11.57 -22.21 -1.85
CA ILE A 121 -10.55 -21.31 -1.34
C ILE A 121 -11.24 -20.11 -0.70
N GLY A 122 -11.01 -19.90 0.60
CA GLY A 122 -11.60 -18.78 1.34
C GLY A 122 -10.67 -17.54 1.45
N ALA A 123 -9.36 -17.76 1.35
CA ALA A 123 -8.35 -16.70 1.45
C ALA A 123 -7.19 -16.94 0.48
N ILE A 124 -6.47 -15.87 0.12
CA ILE A 124 -5.29 -15.89 -0.73
C ILE A 124 -4.18 -15.12 -0.01
N ILE A 125 -3.05 -15.77 0.24
CA ILE A 125 -1.84 -15.16 0.80
C ILE A 125 -0.72 -15.34 -0.22
N CYS A 126 -0.26 -14.26 -0.83
CA CYS A 126 0.78 -14.32 -1.86
C CYS A 126 2.11 -14.86 -1.31
N ILE A 127 2.91 -15.52 -2.16
CA ILE A 127 4.14 -16.19 -1.69
C ILE A 127 5.20 -15.18 -1.26
N ARG A 128 5.54 -14.23 -2.12
CA ARG A 128 6.53 -13.15 -1.91
C ARG A 128 6.35 -12.05 -2.94
N GLY A 129 6.93 -10.87 -2.66
CA GLY A 129 7.10 -9.81 -3.64
C GLY A 129 8.18 -10.11 -4.68
N GLY A 130 8.97 -9.13 -5.01
CA GLY A 130 9.99 -9.16 -6.06
C GLY A 130 9.56 -8.28 -7.22
N TYR A 131 9.17 -8.88 -8.36
CA TYR A 131 8.72 -8.13 -9.53
C TYR A 131 7.71 -8.94 -10.36
N GLY A 132 6.77 -8.24 -11.00
CA GLY A 132 5.94 -8.83 -12.03
C GLY A 132 4.44 -8.65 -11.88
N VAL A 133 3.94 -8.18 -10.73
CA VAL A 133 2.50 -7.95 -10.52
C VAL A 133 1.95 -6.93 -11.53
N MET A 134 2.64 -5.82 -11.78
CA MET A 134 2.19 -4.82 -12.75
C MET A 134 1.94 -5.40 -14.14
N ARG A 135 2.71 -6.40 -14.56
CA ARG A 135 2.60 -7.05 -15.87
C ARG A 135 1.29 -7.83 -16.04
N ILE A 136 0.80 -8.40 -14.94
CA ILE A 136 -0.42 -9.22 -14.95
C ILE A 136 -1.69 -8.46 -14.60
N LEU A 137 -1.61 -7.22 -14.13
CA LEU A 137 -2.82 -6.41 -13.80
C LEU A 137 -3.83 -6.34 -14.97
N PRO A 138 -3.41 -6.18 -16.26
CA PRO A 138 -4.34 -6.20 -17.38
C PRO A 138 -5.03 -7.56 -17.61
N MET A 139 -4.50 -8.65 -17.06
CA MET A 139 -5.02 -10.01 -17.21
C MET A 139 -5.94 -10.43 -16.06
N ILE A 140 -6.05 -9.59 -15.01
CA ILE A 140 -6.89 -9.88 -13.84
C ILE A 140 -8.35 -9.57 -14.15
N ASP A 141 -9.21 -10.56 -13.96
CA ASP A 141 -10.66 -10.41 -14.03
C ASP A 141 -11.21 -9.84 -12.72
N PHE A 142 -11.28 -8.51 -12.64
CA PHE A 142 -11.80 -7.82 -11.46
C PHE A 142 -13.29 -8.09 -11.22
N SER A 143 -14.06 -8.43 -12.26
CA SER A 143 -15.47 -8.83 -12.10
C SER A 143 -15.59 -10.15 -11.35
N ALA A 144 -14.74 -11.13 -11.67
CA ALA A 144 -14.68 -12.39 -10.93
C ALA A 144 -14.26 -12.18 -9.47
N ILE A 145 -13.35 -11.23 -9.17
CA ILE A 145 -12.99 -10.89 -7.78
C ILE A 145 -14.18 -10.30 -7.03
N GLN A 146 -14.96 -9.40 -7.65
CA GLN A 146 -16.18 -8.83 -7.04
C GLN A 146 -17.24 -9.90 -6.74
N GLN A 147 -17.39 -10.88 -7.61
CA GLN A 147 -18.35 -11.98 -7.45
C GLN A 147 -17.88 -13.02 -6.42
N ASN A 148 -16.57 -13.13 -6.19
CA ASN A 148 -15.95 -14.09 -5.27
C ASN A 148 -15.03 -13.36 -4.27
N PRO A 149 -15.57 -12.50 -3.40
CA PRO A 149 -14.76 -11.72 -2.47
C PRO A 149 -14.03 -12.65 -1.49
N LYS A 150 -12.70 -12.59 -1.49
CA LYS A 150 -11.81 -13.35 -0.63
C LYS A 150 -10.87 -12.42 0.13
N LEU A 151 -10.37 -12.87 1.27
CA LEU A 151 -9.22 -12.23 1.92
C LEU A 151 -8.00 -12.36 1.00
N ILE A 152 -7.37 -11.24 0.66
CA ILE A 152 -6.16 -11.21 -0.19
C ILE A 152 -5.08 -10.44 0.55
N SER A 153 -3.93 -11.10 0.81
CA SER A 153 -2.79 -10.53 1.54
C SER A 153 -1.50 -10.60 0.73
N GLY A 154 -0.74 -9.50 0.80
CA GLY A 154 0.60 -9.39 0.24
C GLY A 154 1.15 -7.96 0.39
N PHE A 155 2.46 -7.79 0.33
CA PHE A 155 3.14 -6.49 0.39
C PHE A 155 4.27 -6.40 -0.66
N SER A 156 5.09 -5.34 -0.66
CA SER A 156 6.14 -5.13 -1.66
C SER A 156 5.54 -4.96 -3.07
N ASP A 157 5.94 -5.74 -4.07
CA ASP A 157 5.38 -5.72 -5.43
C ASP A 157 3.85 -5.90 -5.45
N HIS A 158 3.28 -6.61 -4.46
CA HIS A 158 1.83 -6.77 -4.32
C HIS A 158 1.09 -5.49 -3.89
N THR A 159 1.79 -4.41 -3.54
CA THR A 159 1.20 -3.08 -3.40
C THR A 159 0.35 -2.72 -4.61
N ALA A 160 0.84 -3.08 -5.81
CA ALA A 160 0.11 -2.90 -7.07
C ALA A 160 -1.21 -3.68 -7.09
N LEU A 161 -1.22 -4.93 -6.62
CA LEU A 161 -2.40 -5.80 -6.63
C LEU A 161 -3.44 -5.37 -5.60
N VAL A 162 -3.02 -5.21 -4.33
CA VAL A 162 -3.95 -4.97 -3.22
C VAL A 162 -4.66 -3.62 -3.33
N ASN A 163 -3.94 -2.56 -3.74
CA ASN A 163 -4.59 -1.26 -3.98
C ASN A 163 -5.49 -1.27 -5.22
N THR A 164 -5.08 -1.94 -6.30
CA THR A 164 -5.89 -2.03 -7.52
C THR A 164 -7.18 -2.81 -7.29
N ILE A 165 -7.13 -3.93 -6.54
CA ILE A 165 -8.34 -4.68 -6.18
C ILE A 165 -9.27 -3.81 -5.33
N TYR A 166 -8.75 -3.09 -4.35
CA TYR A 166 -9.58 -2.17 -3.58
C TYR A 166 -10.22 -1.09 -4.48
N ASP A 167 -9.45 -0.45 -5.35
CA ASP A 167 -9.96 0.61 -6.24
C ASP A 167 -11.00 0.09 -7.22
N ARG A 168 -10.78 -1.09 -7.82
CA ARG A 168 -11.64 -1.66 -8.87
C ARG A 168 -12.86 -2.39 -8.32
N CYS A 169 -12.67 -3.12 -7.21
CA CYS A 169 -13.68 -4.02 -6.66
C CYS A 169 -14.36 -3.47 -5.40
N ASN A 170 -13.87 -2.36 -4.84
CA ASN A 170 -14.26 -1.86 -3.51
C ASN A 170 -14.13 -2.93 -2.42
N LEU A 171 -13.19 -3.90 -2.59
CA LEU A 171 -12.94 -5.01 -1.68
C LEU A 171 -11.77 -4.68 -0.76
N VAL A 172 -11.96 -4.82 0.54
CA VAL A 172 -10.86 -4.72 1.51
C VAL A 172 -9.81 -5.79 1.22
N THR A 173 -8.56 -5.37 1.14
CA THR A 173 -7.38 -6.21 0.96
C THR A 173 -6.34 -5.90 2.03
N PHE A 174 -5.23 -6.63 2.09
CA PHE A 174 -4.28 -6.51 3.19
C PHE A 174 -2.86 -6.32 2.67
N HIS A 175 -2.24 -5.20 3.05
CA HIS A 175 -0.79 -5.10 3.06
C HIS A 175 -0.32 -5.81 4.33
N GLY A 176 0.00 -7.09 4.21
CA GLY A 176 0.16 -8.01 5.34
C GLY A 176 1.04 -9.20 5.00
N PRO A 177 1.00 -10.26 5.80
CA PRO A 177 1.88 -11.42 5.67
C PRO A 177 1.91 -12.02 4.26
N MET A 178 3.09 -12.53 3.90
CA MET A 178 3.35 -13.37 2.72
C MET A 178 4.00 -14.69 3.14
N ALA A 179 3.80 -15.76 2.37
CA ALA A 179 4.18 -17.11 2.79
C ALA A 179 5.70 -17.37 2.84
N ALA A 180 6.52 -16.57 2.15
CA ALA A 180 7.98 -16.64 2.24
C ALA A 180 8.60 -15.57 3.17
N ALA A 181 7.76 -14.81 3.91
CA ALA A 181 8.20 -13.89 4.94
C ALA A 181 8.08 -14.52 6.33
N GLU A 182 8.77 -13.96 7.32
CA GLU A 182 8.59 -14.39 8.69
C GLU A 182 7.16 -14.07 9.18
N PHE A 183 6.56 -15.04 9.85
CA PHE A 183 5.24 -14.95 10.48
C PHE A 183 5.40 -15.10 11.99
N ASP A 184 6.17 -14.15 12.55
CA ASP A 184 6.50 -14.11 13.98
C ASP A 184 5.31 -13.69 14.86
N ASP A 185 5.50 -13.75 16.18
CA ASP A 185 4.46 -13.42 17.16
C ASP A 185 3.93 -12.00 17.01
N PHE A 186 4.80 -11.01 16.69
CA PHE A 186 4.37 -9.65 16.45
C PHE A 186 3.47 -9.56 15.22
N THR A 187 3.88 -10.17 14.10
CA THR A 187 3.11 -10.19 12.85
C THR A 187 1.76 -10.87 13.07
N GLN A 188 1.74 -12.01 13.78
CA GLN A 188 0.51 -12.71 14.15
C GLN A 188 -0.41 -11.86 15.04
N GLN A 189 0.14 -11.18 16.05
CA GLN A 189 -0.60 -10.32 16.96
C GLN A 189 -1.37 -9.20 16.22
N TRP A 190 -0.84 -8.70 15.11
CA TRP A 190 -1.44 -7.60 14.34
C TRP A 190 -2.18 -8.05 13.07
N PHE A 191 -2.05 -9.31 12.68
CA PHE A 191 -2.79 -9.89 11.56
C PHE A 191 -4.02 -10.68 12.01
N LEU A 192 -3.83 -11.65 12.90
CA LEU A 192 -4.91 -12.57 13.28
C LEU A 192 -6.15 -11.88 13.88
N PRO A 193 -6.04 -10.89 14.78
CA PRO A 193 -7.23 -10.19 15.27
C PRO A 193 -8.00 -9.42 14.19
N LEU A 194 -7.36 -9.05 13.08
CA LEU A 194 -8.04 -8.38 11.96
C LEU A 194 -8.86 -9.36 11.11
N VAL A 195 -8.38 -10.61 10.97
CA VAL A 195 -8.88 -11.52 9.93
C VAL A 195 -9.46 -12.83 10.48
N TYR A 196 -9.18 -13.18 11.73
CA TYR A 196 -9.57 -14.45 12.34
C TYR A 196 -10.25 -14.19 13.70
N PRO A 197 -11.60 -14.20 13.75
CA PRO A 197 -12.36 -13.80 14.95
C PRO A 197 -12.01 -14.58 16.21
N GLU A 198 -11.71 -15.89 16.09
CA GLU A 198 -11.35 -16.75 17.21
C GLU A 198 -10.06 -16.31 17.93
N HIS A 199 -9.21 -15.55 17.25
CA HIS A 199 -8.00 -14.94 17.81
C HIS A 199 -8.24 -13.57 18.45
N ARG A 200 -9.49 -13.10 18.54
CA ARG A 200 -9.85 -11.88 19.29
C ARG A 200 -10.16 -12.21 20.73
N LYS A 201 -9.80 -11.25 21.61
CA LYS A 201 -10.17 -11.34 23.03
C LYS A 201 -11.68 -11.17 23.25
N GLN A 202 -12.39 -10.56 22.29
CA GLN A 202 -13.83 -10.29 22.35
C GLN A 202 -14.51 -10.63 21.03
N SER A 203 -15.80 -11.00 21.09
CA SER A 203 -16.60 -11.46 19.95
C SER A 203 -16.98 -10.35 18.95
N ARG A 204 -16.87 -9.07 19.33
CA ARG A 204 -17.15 -7.92 18.47
C ARG A 204 -15.86 -7.26 18.04
N PHE A 205 -15.88 -6.60 16.85
CA PHE A 205 -14.75 -5.79 16.43
C PHE A 205 -14.54 -4.65 17.44
N GLU A 206 -13.34 -4.59 17.97
CA GLU A 206 -12.86 -3.47 18.78
C GLU A 206 -11.81 -2.70 18.00
N THR A 207 -11.72 -1.40 18.27
CA THR A 207 -10.67 -0.55 17.69
C THR A 207 -9.29 -1.12 18.05
N LEU A 208 -8.53 -1.51 17.04
CA LEU A 208 -7.15 -1.93 17.20
C LEU A 208 -6.25 -0.70 17.12
N THR A 209 -5.55 -0.41 18.21
CA THR A 209 -4.67 0.76 18.30
C THR A 209 -3.22 0.33 18.49
N TYR A 210 -2.34 0.79 17.60
CA TYR A 210 -0.89 0.74 17.78
C TYR A 210 -0.38 2.07 18.32
N SER A 211 0.45 2.00 19.34
CA SER A 211 1.17 3.14 19.89
C SER A 211 2.49 2.68 20.48
N ASP A 212 3.58 3.29 20.05
CA ASP A 212 4.91 3.11 20.64
C ASP A 212 5.61 4.48 20.69
N PRO A 213 5.38 5.29 21.75
CA PRO A 213 5.94 6.62 21.84
C PRO A 213 7.47 6.67 21.83
N ALA A 214 8.15 5.57 22.19
CA ALA A 214 9.61 5.50 22.18
C ALA A 214 10.17 5.32 20.76
N LYS A 215 9.45 4.63 19.88
CA LYS A 215 9.89 4.33 18.52
C LYS A 215 9.32 5.29 17.48
N LEU A 216 8.05 5.66 17.58
CA LEU A 216 7.38 6.50 16.60
C LEU A 216 7.90 7.94 16.59
N THR A 217 8.14 8.49 15.40
CA THR A 217 8.64 9.84 15.18
C THR A 217 7.54 10.71 14.59
N VAL A 218 7.26 11.87 15.20
CA VAL A 218 6.32 12.85 14.64
C VAL A 218 7.09 13.78 13.68
N ILE A 219 6.64 13.85 12.44
CA ILE A 219 7.11 14.86 11.48
C ILE A 219 6.21 16.08 11.55
N THR A 220 4.90 15.88 11.51
CA THR A 220 3.90 16.95 11.65
C THR A 220 2.81 16.49 12.62
N PRO A 221 2.48 17.30 13.64
CA PRO A 221 1.45 16.97 14.63
C PRO A 221 0.04 17.06 14.03
N GLY A 222 -0.97 16.69 14.83
CA GLY A 222 -2.39 16.78 14.50
C GLY A 222 -3.07 15.43 14.42
N LYS A 223 -4.36 15.45 14.02
CA LYS A 223 -5.21 14.26 13.91
C LYS A 223 -5.86 14.20 12.54
N ALA A 224 -5.97 12.98 12.01
CA ALA A 224 -6.63 12.72 10.74
C ALA A 224 -7.44 11.44 10.79
N ARG A 225 -8.54 11.40 10.04
CA ARG A 225 -9.32 10.20 9.75
C ARG A 225 -9.40 10.00 8.26
N GLY A 226 -9.28 8.76 7.82
CA GLY A 226 -9.38 8.42 6.41
C GLY A 226 -9.30 6.92 6.18
N ARG A 227 -9.60 6.49 4.97
CA ARG A 227 -9.39 5.10 4.58
C ARG A 227 -7.91 4.84 4.34
N ILE A 228 -7.44 3.69 4.79
CA ILE A 228 -6.04 3.26 4.66
C ILE A 228 -5.76 2.93 3.19
N LEU A 229 -4.74 3.55 2.62
CA LEU A 229 -4.19 3.22 1.30
C LEU A 229 -2.67 3.32 1.35
N GLY A 230 -1.98 2.65 0.45
CA GLY A 230 -0.54 2.81 0.36
C GLY A 230 0.21 1.49 0.20
N GLY A 231 1.47 1.50 0.62
CA GLY A 231 2.40 0.39 0.53
C GLY A 231 3.78 0.83 0.09
N ASN A 232 4.41 0.04 -0.75
CA ASN A 232 5.73 0.32 -1.28
C ASN A 232 5.72 1.56 -2.19
N LEU A 233 6.56 2.55 -1.89
CA LEU A 233 6.60 3.84 -2.56
C LEU A 233 6.98 3.70 -4.04
N THR A 234 7.97 2.86 -4.33
CA THR A 234 8.39 2.54 -5.71
C THR A 234 7.20 2.02 -6.52
N MET A 235 6.42 1.11 -5.97
CA MET A 235 5.26 0.53 -6.66
C MET A 235 4.13 1.54 -6.87
N ILE A 236 3.86 2.40 -5.88
CA ILE A 236 2.86 3.46 -5.99
C ILE A 236 3.23 4.44 -7.11
N THR A 237 4.49 4.88 -7.13
CA THR A 237 4.95 5.84 -8.15
C THR A 237 5.04 5.22 -9.54
N ALA A 238 5.41 3.94 -9.65
CA ALA A 238 5.44 3.21 -10.91
C ALA A 238 4.04 3.06 -11.56
N LEU A 239 2.96 3.07 -10.78
CA LEU A 239 1.59 3.01 -11.28
C LEU A 239 1.01 4.37 -11.66
N MET A 240 1.65 5.50 -11.30
CA MET A 240 1.15 6.83 -11.60
C MET A 240 1.04 7.06 -13.11
N GLY A 241 -0.10 7.60 -13.52
CA GLY A 241 -0.42 7.82 -14.94
C GLY A 241 -0.94 6.58 -15.67
N THR A 242 -1.05 5.43 -15.01
CA THR A 242 -1.68 4.22 -15.55
C THR A 242 -3.16 4.12 -15.10
N PRO A 243 -3.96 3.21 -15.71
CA PRO A 243 -5.32 2.95 -15.23
C PRO A 243 -5.40 2.38 -13.79
N TYR A 244 -4.25 2.00 -13.21
CA TYR A 244 -4.12 1.40 -11.88
C TYR A 244 -3.60 2.38 -10.82
N ASP A 245 -3.48 3.65 -11.18
CA ASP A 245 -3.02 4.72 -10.31
C ASP A 245 -4.00 4.94 -9.13
N ILE A 246 -3.49 4.91 -7.89
CA ILE A 246 -4.31 5.04 -6.68
C ILE A 246 -4.83 6.47 -6.49
N ASN A 247 -6.06 6.59 -6.01
CA ASN A 247 -6.63 7.88 -5.60
C ASN A 247 -6.40 8.10 -4.09
N THR A 248 -5.55 9.06 -3.74
CA THR A 248 -5.18 9.36 -2.35
C THR A 248 -6.09 10.37 -1.64
N THR A 249 -7.14 10.87 -2.30
CA THR A 249 -8.03 11.91 -1.75
C THR A 249 -8.67 11.47 -0.43
N GLY A 250 -8.39 12.22 0.65
CA GLY A 250 -8.91 11.97 1.98
C GLY A 250 -8.43 10.66 2.63
N ALA A 251 -7.39 10.02 2.08
CA ALA A 251 -6.84 8.79 2.63
C ALA A 251 -5.84 9.07 3.77
N ILE A 252 -5.70 8.12 4.68
CA ILE A 252 -4.46 7.95 5.43
C ILE A 252 -3.54 7.11 4.55
N LEU A 253 -2.54 7.78 3.97
CA LEU A 253 -1.56 7.15 3.09
C LEU A 253 -0.43 6.56 3.94
N PHE A 254 -0.12 5.28 3.76
CA PHE A 254 1.10 4.72 4.34
C PHE A 254 2.12 4.42 3.25
N LEU A 255 3.41 4.66 3.56
CA LEU A 255 4.52 4.50 2.62
C LEU A 255 5.69 3.78 3.31
N GLU A 256 6.28 2.83 2.63
CA GLU A 256 7.53 2.15 3.00
C GLU A 256 8.35 1.88 1.75
N ASP A 257 9.65 1.58 1.88
CA ASP A 257 10.46 1.10 0.76
C ASP A 257 11.69 0.31 1.22
N VAL A 258 12.37 -0.35 0.29
CA VAL A 258 13.60 -1.13 0.53
C VAL A 258 14.63 -0.89 -0.57
N GLY A 259 15.88 -0.66 -0.18
CA GLY A 259 17.02 -0.56 -1.10
C GLY A 259 17.12 0.76 -1.89
N GLU A 260 16.23 1.72 -1.62
CA GLU A 260 16.20 2.99 -2.32
C GLU A 260 17.04 4.07 -1.63
N GLN A 261 17.89 4.77 -2.40
CA GLN A 261 18.70 5.87 -1.91
C GLN A 261 17.85 7.13 -1.66
N ALA A 262 18.27 8.00 -0.72
CA ALA A 262 17.53 9.20 -0.33
C ALA A 262 17.10 10.07 -1.51
N TYR A 263 17.97 10.30 -2.51
CA TYR A 263 17.61 11.10 -3.69
C TYR A 263 16.54 10.45 -4.59
N LYS A 264 16.46 9.10 -4.60
CA LYS A 264 15.41 8.38 -5.33
C LYS A 264 14.07 8.49 -4.63
N ILE A 265 14.09 8.37 -3.27
CA ILE A 265 12.93 8.62 -2.43
C ILE A 265 12.43 10.05 -2.63
N ASP A 266 13.34 11.04 -2.64
CA ASP A 266 13.02 12.44 -2.95
C ASP A 266 12.31 12.57 -4.31
N ARG A 267 12.87 11.97 -5.35
CA ARG A 267 12.29 11.99 -6.69
C ARG A 267 10.89 11.41 -6.74
N MET A 268 10.66 10.27 -6.08
CA MET A 268 9.34 9.63 -6.00
C MET A 268 8.33 10.49 -5.23
N LEU A 269 8.71 11.04 -4.09
CA LEU A 269 7.86 11.96 -3.33
C LEU A 269 7.60 13.27 -4.10
N THR A 270 8.60 13.77 -4.83
CA THR A 270 8.43 14.92 -5.71
C THR A 270 7.43 14.63 -6.84
N GLN A 271 7.49 13.45 -7.44
CA GLN A 271 6.52 13.01 -8.44
C GLN A 271 5.09 12.96 -7.87
N MET A 272 4.92 12.38 -6.68
CA MET A 272 3.63 12.36 -5.98
C MET A 272 3.14 13.78 -5.62
N TRP A 273 4.06 14.65 -5.22
CA TRP A 273 3.75 16.07 -4.96
C TRP A 273 3.23 16.77 -6.21
N LEU A 274 3.97 16.70 -7.33
CA LEU A 274 3.59 17.32 -8.60
C LEU A 274 2.25 16.79 -9.14
N ALA A 275 1.93 15.54 -8.84
CA ALA A 275 0.64 14.93 -9.17
C ALA A 275 -0.49 15.26 -8.18
N GLY A 276 -0.24 16.07 -7.15
CA GLY A 276 -1.23 16.46 -6.14
C GLY A 276 -1.62 15.35 -5.17
N LYS A 277 -0.95 14.19 -5.20
CA LYS A 277 -1.34 13.01 -4.42
C LYS A 277 -1.04 13.15 -2.93
N LEU A 278 0.08 13.78 -2.58
CA LEU A 278 0.42 14.02 -1.19
C LEU A 278 -0.50 15.06 -0.55
N GLN A 279 -0.83 16.13 -1.28
CA GLN A 279 -1.72 17.20 -0.81
C GLN A 279 -3.17 16.72 -0.65
N ALA A 280 -3.56 15.69 -1.38
CA ALA A 280 -4.90 15.12 -1.31
C ALA A 280 -5.13 14.20 -0.08
N CYS A 281 -4.04 13.78 0.60
CA CYS A 281 -4.12 12.90 1.77
C CYS A 281 -4.70 13.62 2.98
N ALA A 282 -5.38 12.89 3.87
CA ALA A 282 -5.79 13.38 5.18
C ALA A 282 -4.62 13.31 6.19
N GLY A 283 -3.76 12.30 6.07
CA GLY A 283 -2.59 12.10 6.92
C GLY A 283 -1.66 11.04 6.32
N ILE A 284 -0.44 10.94 6.83
CA ILE A 284 0.57 10.01 6.32
C ILE A 284 1.21 9.21 7.47
N VAL A 285 1.32 7.90 7.26
CA VAL A 285 2.07 6.97 8.12
C VAL A 285 3.28 6.46 7.32
N LEU A 286 4.49 6.69 7.83
CA LEU A 286 5.70 6.17 7.22
C LEU A 286 6.14 4.90 7.95
N GLY A 287 6.26 3.82 7.20
CA GLY A 287 6.93 2.61 7.61
C GLY A 287 8.44 2.76 7.62
N GLN A 288 9.12 1.64 7.52
CA GLN A 288 10.58 1.60 7.47
C GLN A 288 11.05 1.76 6.01
N PHE A 289 12.11 2.53 5.83
CA PHE A 289 12.87 2.65 4.58
C PHE A 289 14.19 1.93 4.81
N THR A 290 14.18 0.63 4.55
CA THR A 290 15.31 -0.25 4.89
C THR A 290 16.33 -0.36 3.77
N GLU A 291 17.57 -0.78 4.12
CA GLU A 291 18.67 -1.00 3.17
C GLU A 291 19.01 0.23 2.28
N ALA A 292 18.59 1.40 2.68
CA ALA A 292 18.92 2.66 2.02
C ALA A 292 20.41 2.98 2.27
N LYS A 293 21.26 2.66 1.31
CA LYS A 293 22.71 2.92 1.40
C LYS A 293 23.04 4.19 0.64
N ASP A 294 23.06 5.31 1.33
CA ASP A 294 23.61 6.55 0.79
C ASP A 294 25.11 6.63 1.06
N THR A 295 25.89 6.30 0.05
CA THR A 295 27.36 6.42 0.11
C THR A 295 27.87 7.66 -0.61
N GLN A 296 27.02 8.35 -1.39
CA GLN A 296 27.42 9.45 -2.25
C GLN A 296 27.04 10.84 -1.70
N TYR A 297 25.96 10.93 -0.93
CA TYR A 297 25.43 12.19 -0.40
C TYR A 297 25.26 12.14 1.10
N ALA A 298 25.44 13.27 1.78
CA ALA A 298 25.25 13.37 3.23
C ALA A 298 23.77 13.41 3.65
N THR A 299 22.85 13.70 2.72
CA THR A 299 21.41 13.78 3.01
C THR A 299 20.84 12.41 3.32
N THR A 300 20.26 12.27 4.47
CA THR A 300 19.64 11.02 4.93
C THR A 300 18.21 10.85 4.39
N VAL A 301 17.70 9.60 4.45
CA VAL A 301 16.28 9.32 4.15
C VAL A 301 15.36 10.09 5.08
N GLU A 302 15.66 10.18 6.38
CA GLU A 302 14.84 10.91 7.35
C GLU A 302 14.75 12.40 7.01
N GLU A 303 15.87 13.05 6.69
CA GLU A 303 15.90 14.44 6.25
C GLU A 303 15.09 14.66 4.98
N THR A 304 15.20 13.73 4.02
CA THR A 304 14.42 13.74 2.78
C THR A 304 12.92 13.66 3.06
N LEU A 305 12.49 12.67 3.84
CA LEU A 305 11.09 12.50 4.21
C LEU A 305 10.55 13.74 4.92
N ARG A 306 11.28 14.27 5.90
CA ARG A 306 10.91 15.48 6.65
C ARG A 306 10.79 16.69 5.72
N SER A 307 11.77 16.92 4.85
CA SER A 307 11.77 18.06 3.93
C SER A 307 10.61 18.05 2.95
N ARG A 308 10.15 16.87 2.52
CA ARG A 308 9.06 16.71 1.55
C ARG A 308 7.67 16.69 2.18
N LEU A 309 7.55 16.18 3.41
CA LEU A 309 6.25 15.95 4.03
C LEU A 309 5.85 17.01 5.04
N ALA A 310 6.79 17.62 5.76
CA ALA A 310 6.45 18.67 6.72
C ALA A 310 5.70 19.88 6.08
N PRO A 311 6.04 20.34 4.86
CA PRO A 311 5.32 21.45 4.22
C PRO A 311 3.87 21.14 3.84
N LEU A 312 3.42 19.88 3.92
CA LEU A 312 2.02 19.52 3.65
C LEU A 312 1.06 20.02 4.73
N ASN A 313 1.56 20.28 5.94
CA ASN A 313 0.76 20.69 7.12
C ASN A 313 -0.41 19.73 7.44
N ILE A 314 -0.24 18.45 7.16
CA ILE A 314 -1.13 17.36 7.55
C ILE A 314 -0.41 16.45 8.57
N PRO A 315 -1.12 15.67 9.41
CA PRO A 315 -0.47 14.78 10.37
C PRO A 315 0.42 13.74 9.68
N VAL A 316 1.69 13.63 10.14
CA VAL A 316 2.66 12.66 9.63
C VAL A 316 3.40 12.01 10.80
N VAL A 317 3.34 10.68 10.87
CA VAL A 317 4.10 9.87 11.83
C VAL A 317 4.99 8.90 11.08
N GLY A 318 6.25 8.83 11.48
CA GLY A 318 7.25 7.94 10.92
C GLY A 318 7.66 6.81 11.87
N ASN A 319 8.51 5.95 11.36
CA ASN A 319 9.10 4.83 12.06
C ASN A 319 8.09 3.77 12.51
N PHE A 320 7.00 3.60 11.77
CA PHE A 320 5.99 2.58 12.04
C PHE A 320 6.54 1.17 11.70
N PRO A 321 6.23 0.11 12.46
CA PRO A 321 6.72 -1.24 12.19
C PRO A 321 5.99 -1.85 10.98
N LEU A 322 6.40 -1.47 9.78
CA LEU A 322 5.70 -1.79 8.54
C LEU A 322 6.68 -1.75 7.36
N GLY A 323 6.51 -2.65 6.40
CA GLY A 323 7.37 -2.77 5.23
C GLY A 323 8.34 -3.97 5.31
N HIS A 324 9.57 -3.77 4.81
CA HIS A 324 10.57 -4.83 4.71
C HIS A 324 11.36 -5.00 6.03
N VAL A 325 10.63 -5.25 7.10
CA VAL A 325 11.15 -5.50 8.45
C VAL A 325 10.67 -6.85 8.95
N LYS A 326 11.28 -7.36 10.03
CA LYS A 326 10.88 -8.62 10.65
C LYS A 326 9.49 -8.49 11.26
N GLU A 327 9.33 -7.60 12.22
CA GLU A 327 8.06 -7.29 12.90
C GLU A 327 7.17 -6.43 12.00
N LYS A 328 6.02 -6.97 11.53
CA LYS A 328 5.17 -6.29 10.55
C LYS A 328 3.77 -6.06 11.08
N PHE A 329 3.38 -4.79 11.14
CA PHE A 329 1.99 -4.41 11.32
C PHE A 329 1.21 -4.65 10.01
N THR A 330 -0.01 -5.15 10.11
CA THR A 330 -0.88 -5.36 8.95
C THR A 330 -1.74 -4.13 8.70
N MET A 331 -1.69 -3.59 7.47
CA MET A 331 -2.53 -2.49 7.02
C MET A 331 -3.70 -3.00 6.17
N PRO A 332 -4.94 -2.97 6.68
CA PRO A 332 -6.12 -3.33 5.89
C PRO A 332 -6.49 -2.18 4.94
N ILE A 333 -6.24 -2.38 3.64
CA ILE A 333 -6.52 -1.40 2.58
C ILE A 333 -8.02 -1.15 2.48
N GLY A 334 -8.42 0.12 2.52
CA GLY A 334 -9.81 0.52 2.39
C GLY A 334 -10.58 0.64 3.72
N VAL A 335 -10.03 0.19 4.82
CA VAL A 335 -10.63 0.31 6.16
C VAL A 335 -10.43 1.72 6.71
N LEU A 336 -11.42 2.24 7.45
CA LEU A 336 -11.33 3.53 8.10
C LEU A 336 -10.36 3.46 9.29
N ALA A 337 -9.48 4.45 9.38
CA ALA A 337 -8.53 4.57 10.47
C ALA A 337 -8.42 6.01 10.97
N GLU A 338 -7.83 6.18 12.14
CA GLU A 338 -7.45 7.44 12.72
C GLU A 338 -5.94 7.47 12.99
N LEU A 339 -5.29 8.53 12.56
CA LEU A 339 -3.93 8.89 12.93
C LEU A 339 -4.00 10.05 13.94
N ASP A 340 -3.52 9.82 15.15
CA ASP A 340 -3.31 10.84 16.19
C ASP A 340 -1.80 11.02 16.36
N ALA A 341 -1.24 11.94 15.59
CA ALA A 341 0.20 12.21 15.61
C ALA A 341 0.65 12.85 16.92
N ASP A 342 -0.22 13.63 17.59
CA ASP A 342 0.09 14.27 18.87
C ASP A 342 0.39 13.23 19.96
N ASN A 343 -0.36 12.11 19.94
CA ASN A 343 -0.22 11.02 20.90
C ASN A 343 0.52 9.81 20.33
N LYS A 344 1.09 9.91 19.11
CA LYS A 344 1.79 8.81 18.41
C LYS A 344 0.96 7.53 18.35
N LYS A 345 -0.31 7.64 17.93
CA LYS A 345 -1.28 6.54 17.86
C LYS A 345 -1.85 6.39 16.47
N PHE A 346 -2.00 5.14 16.06
CA PHE A 346 -2.72 4.76 14.86
C PHE A 346 -3.78 3.72 15.20
N SER A 347 -5.03 4.00 14.86
CA SER A 347 -6.19 3.17 15.24
C SER A 347 -6.99 2.75 14.03
N ILE A 348 -7.25 1.46 13.88
CA ILE A 348 -8.16 0.87 12.90
C ILE A 348 -9.57 0.92 13.51
N LEU A 349 -10.51 1.61 12.86
CA LEU A 349 -11.82 1.96 13.43
C LEU A 349 -12.96 1.07 12.98
N GLU A 350 -12.77 0.26 11.93
CA GLU A 350 -13.79 -0.62 11.34
C GLU A 350 -13.30 -2.06 11.26
N ALA A 351 -14.23 -3.01 11.17
CA ALA A 351 -13.91 -4.39 10.84
C ALA A 351 -13.27 -4.46 9.44
N ALA A 352 -12.26 -5.32 9.29
CA ALA A 352 -11.60 -5.58 8.00
C ALA A 352 -12.16 -6.81 7.27
N VAL A 353 -12.97 -7.63 7.94
CA VAL A 353 -13.62 -8.83 7.43
C VAL A 353 -15.06 -8.92 7.93
N ARG A 354 -15.90 -9.67 7.20
CA ARG A 354 -17.28 -10.01 7.62
C ARG A 354 -17.29 -11.36 8.33
N TYR A 355 -18.12 -11.47 9.35
CA TYR A 355 -18.35 -12.69 10.14
C TYR A 355 -19.48 -13.54 9.56
#